data_26600d82d76036f9fab5d3e3bde41b93
#
_entry.id   26600d82d76036f9fab5d3e3bde41b93
#
_cell.length_a   1.000
_cell.length_b   1.000
_cell.length_c   1.000
_cell.angle_alpha   90.00
_cell.angle_beta   90.00
_cell.angle_gamma   90.00
#
_symmetry.space_group_name_H-M   'P 1'
#
loop_
_entity.id
_entity.type
_entity.pdbx_description
1 polymer ?
#
loop_
_entity_poly.entity_id
_entity_poly.type
_entity_poly.pdbx_seq_one_letter_code
_entity_poly.pdbx_strand_id
1 'polypeptide(L)'
;MAAKKPMAPSPTAAPSSEKKKAIESAMAQIEKMYGKGAIMRLGDSQDIQVDVIPTGSLALDLALGIGGVPRGRIVEIYGPESSGKTTLALHIVAEAQKRGGEVAFVDAEHALDPTYARALGVNIEEMLISQPDTGEQALEITEALV
;
A
#
# COMPACT_ATOMS: atom_id res chain seq x y z
N MET A 1 -42.71 38.57 5.89
CA MET A 1 -42.18 37.44 5.08
C MET A 1 -41.48 36.48 5.98
N ALA A 2 -42.10 35.34 6.28
CA ALA A 2 -41.55 34.35 7.20
C ALA A 2 -40.66 33.37 6.43
N ALA A 3 -39.36 33.27 6.81
CA ALA A 3 -38.40 32.38 6.21
C ALA A 3 -38.69 30.91 6.62
N LYS A 4 -38.88 30.06 5.63
CA LYS A 4 -39.15 28.64 5.74
C LYS A 4 -37.86 27.92 6.18
N LYS A 5 -37.85 27.36 7.38
CA LYS A 5 -36.74 26.57 7.97
C LYS A 5 -36.52 25.29 7.13
N PRO A 6 -35.30 24.92 6.73
CA PRO A 6 -35.09 23.67 6.02
C PRO A 6 -35.37 22.46 6.92
N MET A 7 -36.21 21.57 6.41
CA MET A 7 -36.60 20.30 7.06
C MET A 7 -35.40 19.34 7.06
N ALA A 8 -35.02 18.83 8.21
CA ALA A 8 -34.02 17.80 8.36
C ALA A 8 -34.47 16.49 7.67
N PRO A 9 -33.57 15.70 7.08
CA PRO A 9 -33.95 14.43 6.46
C PRO A 9 -34.44 13.46 7.53
N SER A 10 -35.59 12.85 7.26
CA SER A 10 -36.21 11.84 8.11
C SER A 10 -35.27 10.63 8.28
N PRO A 11 -35.22 9.98 9.45
CA PRO A 11 -34.42 8.76 9.65
C PRO A 11 -34.91 7.66 8.71
N THR A 12 -34.01 7.12 7.93
CA THR A 12 -34.27 6.02 6.96
C THR A 12 -34.76 4.80 7.76
N ALA A 13 -35.97 4.37 7.54
CA ALA A 13 -36.55 3.20 8.18
C ALA A 13 -35.68 1.96 7.91
N ALA A 14 -35.42 1.16 8.94
CA ALA A 14 -34.69 -0.10 8.81
C ALA A 14 -35.34 -0.99 7.73
N PRO A 15 -34.56 -1.63 6.85
CA PRO A 15 -35.09 -2.44 5.76
C PRO A 15 -35.97 -3.54 6.29
N SER A 16 -37.17 -3.72 5.71
CA SER A 16 -38.11 -4.78 6.07
C SER A 16 -37.45 -6.16 5.90
N SER A 17 -37.90 -7.16 6.67
CA SER A 17 -37.36 -8.53 6.60
C SER A 17 -37.39 -9.12 5.18
N GLU A 18 -38.37 -8.72 4.39
CA GLU A 18 -38.50 -9.14 2.97
C GLU A 18 -37.40 -8.55 2.09
N LYS A 19 -37.04 -7.29 2.28
CA LYS A 19 -35.91 -6.66 1.54
C LYS A 19 -34.58 -7.32 1.88
N LYS A 20 -34.35 -7.69 3.14
CA LYS A 20 -33.14 -8.42 3.54
C LYS A 20 -33.04 -9.78 2.86
N LYS A 21 -34.13 -10.57 2.86
CA LYS A 21 -34.17 -11.88 2.16
C LYS A 21 -33.95 -11.74 0.66
N ALA A 22 -34.53 -10.73 0.03
CA ALA A 22 -34.32 -10.47 -1.41
C ALA A 22 -32.84 -10.14 -1.73
N ILE A 23 -32.17 -9.35 -0.89
CA ILE A 23 -30.75 -9.03 -1.04
C ILE A 23 -29.90 -10.29 -0.86
N GLU A 24 -30.16 -11.11 0.16
CA GLU A 24 -29.45 -12.35 0.40
C GLU A 24 -29.60 -13.34 -0.78
N SER A 25 -30.80 -13.45 -1.34
CA SER A 25 -31.04 -14.26 -2.53
C SER A 25 -30.27 -13.75 -3.75
N ALA A 26 -30.25 -12.44 -3.96
CA ALA A 26 -29.49 -11.81 -5.05
C ALA A 26 -27.98 -12.04 -4.88
N MET A 27 -27.44 -11.90 -3.66
CA MET A 27 -26.04 -12.18 -3.35
C MET A 27 -25.69 -13.63 -3.66
N ALA A 28 -26.51 -14.58 -3.23
CA ALA A 28 -26.29 -16.01 -3.51
C ALA A 28 -26.30 -16.34 -5.01
N GLN A 29 -27.15 -15.67 -5.80
CA GLN A 29 -27.14 -15.82 -7.25
C GLN A 29 -25.87 -15.28 -7.90
N ILE A 30 -25.38 -14.11 -7.46
CA ILE A 30 -24.13 -13.52 -7.94
C ILE A 30 -22.95 -14.43 -7.61
N GLU A 31 -22.86 -14.93 -6.39
CA GLU A 31 -21.80 -15.88 -6.00
C GLU A 31 -21.85 -17.19 -6.80
N LYS A 32 -23.04 -17.66 -7.15
CA LYS A 32 -23.18 -18.85 -8.00
C LYS A 32 -22.71 -18.63 -9.43
N MET A 33 -22.90 -17.42 -9.98
CA MET A 33 -22.52 -17.09 -11.37
C MET A 33 -21.05 -16.68 -11.51
N TYR A 34 -20.52 -15.97 -10.53
CA TYR A 34 -19.20 -15.33 -10.62
C TYR A 34 -18.18 -15.85 -9.60
N GLY A 35 -18.56 -16.78 -8.72
CA GLY A 35 -17.70 -17.36 -7.70
C GLY A 35 -17.85 -16.69 -6.32
N LYS A 36 -17.36 -17.38 -5.28
CA LYS A 36 -17.34 -16.86 -3.91
C LYS A 36 -16.50 -15.57 -3.83
N GLY A 37 -17.03 -14.54 -3.15
CA GLY A 37 -16.37 -13.26 -2.99
C GLY A 37 -16.60 -12.27 -4.13
N ALA A 38 -17.39 -12.62 -5.16
CA ALA A 38 -17.79 -11.69 -6.23
C ALA A 38 -18.66 -10.53 -5.72
N ILE A 39 -19.33 -10.73 -4.60
CA ILE A 39 -20.07 -9.69 -3.88
C ILE A 39 -19.92 -9.92 -2.38
N MET A 40 -19.72 -8.84 -1.62
CA MET A 40 -19.66 -8.88 -0.17
C MET A 40 -20.20 -7.57 0.41
N ARG A 41 -20.57 -7.57 1.67
CA ARG A 41 -20.89 -6.32 2.36
C ARG A 41 -19.59 -5.67 2.82
N LEU A 42 -19.45 -4.39 2.65
CA LEU A 42 -18.23 -3.67 3.04
C LEU A 42 -17.88 -3.84 4.53
N GLY A 43 -18.88 -4.04 5.39
CA GLY A 43 -18.66 -4.31 6.82
C GLY A 43 -18.28 -5.76 7.16
N ASP A 44 -18.46 -6.70 6.22
CA ASP A 44 -18.08 -8.11 6.37
C ASP A 44 -16.67 -8.38 5.84
N SER A 45 -15.91 -7.31 5.49
CA SER A 45 -14.51 -7.44 5.06
C SER A 45 -13.76 -8.18 6.17
N GLN A 46 -13.35 -9.41 5.85
CA GLN A 46 -12.37 -10.13 6.67
C GLN A 46 -11.16 -9.20 6.81
N ASP A 47 -10.55 -9.15 7.98
CA ASP A 47 -9.26 -8.49 8.19
C ASP A 47 -8.29 -9.03 7.14
N ILE A 48 -8.14 -8.29 6.05
CA ILE A 48 -7.18 -8.62 5.00
C ILE A 48 -5.82 -8.37 5.65
N GLN A 49 -5.21 -9.43 6.17
CA GLN A 49 -3.82 -9.37 6.61
C GLN A 49 -2.97 -9.08 5.38
N VAL A 50 -2.60 -7.83 5.22
CA VAL A 50 -1.64 -7.40 4.20
C VAL A 50 -0.25 -7.69 4.72
N ASP A 51 0.51 -8.51 4.00
CA ASP A 51 1.93 -8.68 4.31
C ASP A 51 2.67 -7.37 4.04
N VAL A 52 3.48 -6.91 5.01
CA VAL A 52 4.10 -5.58 4.97
C VAL A 52 5.59 -5.62 5.31
N ILE A 53 6.31 -4.62 4.80
CA ILE A 53 7.66 -4.28 5.19
C ILE A 53 7.57 -3.01 6.05
N PRO A 54 8.04 -2.99 7.30
CA PRO A 54 8.06 -1.78 8.12
C PRO A 54 8.88 -0.67 7.49
N THR A 55 8.53 0.56 7.78
CA THR A 55 9.28 1.71 7.29
C THR A 55 10.52 2.02 8.12
N GLY A 56 10.71 1.34 9.26
CA GLY A 56 11.73 1.69 10.25
C GLY A 56 11.31 2.83 11.19
N SER A 57 10.15 3.43 10.97
CA SER A 57 9.57 4.45 11.83
C SER A 57 8.23 3.98 12.39
N LEU A 58 8.17 3.70 13.69
CA LEU A 58 6.95 3.25 14.36
C LEU A 58 5.79 4.23 14.15
N ALA A 59 6.07 5.54 14.19
CA ALA A 59 5.03 6.57 14.01
C ALA A 59 4.44 6.53 12.59
N LEU A 60 5.27 6.30 11.56
CA LEU A 60 4.81 6.17 10.19
C LEU A 60 4.06 4.86 9.98
N ASP A 61 4.55 3.76 10.53
CA ASP A 61 3.90 2.44 10.44
C ASP A 61 2.50 2.48 11.06
N LEU A 62 2.33 3.15 12.20
CA LEU A 62 1.02 3.38 12.81
C LEU A 62 0.12 4.28 11.96
N ALA A 63 0.68 5.35 11.37
CA ALA A 63 -0.07 6.26 10.51
C ALA A 63 -0.56 5.61 9.22
N LEU A 64 0.20 4.66 8.66
CA LEU A 64 -0.19 3.87 7.49
C LEU A 64 -1.34 2.88 7.81
N GLY A 65 -1.58 2.57 9.07
CA GLY A 65 -2.68 1.73 9.53
C GLY A 65 -2.47 0.22 9.35
N ILE A 66 -1.54 -0.20 8.48
CA ILE A 66 -1.22 -1.62 8.21
C ILE A 66 0.14 -2.05 8.77
N GLY A 67 0.88 -1.13 9.40
CA GLY A 67 2.16 -1.43 10.05
C GLY A 67 3.39 -1.39 9.13
N GLY A 68 3.29 -0.77 7.97
CA GLY A 68 4.39 -0.64 7.01
C GLY A 68 3.92 -0.43 5.58
N VAL A 69 4.82 -0.62 4.61
CA VAL A 69 4.48 -0.62 3.18
C VAL A 69 4.03 -2.00 2.72
N PRO A 70 2.98 -2.12 1.90
CA PRO A 70 2.45 -3.41 1.49
C PRO A 70 3.42 -4.14 0.54
N ARG A 71 3.63 -5.43 0.77
CA ARG A 71 4.40 -6.29 -0.14
C ARG A 71 3.62 -6.58 -1.42
N GLY A 72 4.34 -6.74 -2.53
CA GLY A 72 3.75 -7.04 -3.83
C GLY A 72 2.91 -5.90 -4.40
N ARG A 73 3.19 -4.65 -3.99
CA ARG A 73 2.52 -3.45 -4.49
C ARG A 73 3.56 -2.41 -4.89
N ILE A 74 3.19 -1.57 -5.86
CA ILE A 74 3.94 -0.36 -6.18
C ILE A 74 3.58 0.69 -5.14
N VAL A 75 4.60 1.28 -4.51
CA VAL A 75 4.46 2.36 -3.53
C VAL A 75 5.17 3.60 -4.06
N GLU A 76 4.45 4.69 -4.19
CA GLU A 76 5.02 5.98 -4.58
C GLU A 76 5.36 6.81 -3.34
N ILE A 77 6.62 7.31 -3.27
CA ILE A 77 7.08 8.23 -2.22
C ILE A 77 7.45 9.54 -2.90
N TYR A 78 6.71 10.58 -2.64
CA TYR A 78 6.92 11.89 -3.26
C TYR A 78 7.03 13.02 -2.24
N GLY A 79 7.62 14.14 -2.67
CA GLY A 79 7.84 15.32 -1.84
C GLY A 79 8.95 16.21 -2.42
N PRO A 80 9.19 17.39 -1.83
CA PRO A 80 10.23 18.30 -2.28
C PRO A 80 11.64 17.69 -2.12
N GLU A 81 12.63 18.32 -2.72
CA GLU A 81 14.03 17.97 -2.51
C GLU A 81 14.39 18.00 -1.02
N SER A 82 15.32 17.16 -0.62
CA SER A 82 15.80 17.03 0.77
C SER A 82 14.71 16.70 1.81
N SER A 83 13.55 16.21 1.39
CA SER A 83 12.45 15.82 2.30
C SER A 83 12.63 14.43 2.95
N GLY A 84 13.71 13.72 2.63
CA GLY A 84 14.00 12.40 3.20
C GLY A 84 13.39 11.20 2.42
N LYS A 85 12.96 11.39 1.16
CA LYS A 85 12.41 10.29 0.33
C LYS A 85 13.38 9.10 0.24
N THR A 86 14.62 9.37 -0.16
CA THR A 86 15.68 8.35 -0.28
C THR A 86 16.03 7.75 1.07
N THR A 87 16.08 8.55 2.13
CA THR A 87 16.29 8.08 3.50
C THR A 87 15.21 7.08 3.91
N LEU A 88 13.95 7.39 3.66
CA LEU A 88 12.84 6.48 3.94
C LEU A 88 12.94 5.20 3.10
N ALA A 89 13.25 5.31 1.82
CA ALA A 89 13.44 4.14 0.95
C ALA A 89 14.55 3.23 1.49
N LEU A 90 15.70 3.78 1.91
CA LEU A 90 16.80 3.01 2.48
C LEU A 90 16.44 2.35 3.81
N HIS A 91 15.62 2.98 4.65
CA HIS A 91 15.11 2.32 5.86
C HIS A 91 14.20 1.12 5.51
N ILE A 92 13.33 1.26 4.52
CA ILE A 92 12.48 0.15 4.04
C ILE A 92 13.34 -0.99 3.48
N VAL A 93 14.40 -0.66 2.72
CA VAL A 93 15.42 -1.62 2.25
C VAL A 93 16.04 -2.37 3.42
N ALA A 94 16.52 -1.66 4.44
CA ALA A 94 17.12 -2.28 5.62
C ALA A 94 16.14 -3.21 6.36
N GLU A 95 14.88 -2.81 6.48
CA GLU A 95 13.83 -3.64 7.10
C GLU A 95 13.47 -4.86 6.25
N ALA A 96 13.50 -4.75 4.92
CA ALA A 96 13.31 -5.88 4.01
C ALA A 96 14.45 -6.91 4.16
N GLN A 97 15.71 -6.47 4.19
CA GLN A 97 16.89 -7.33 4.36
C GLN A 97 16.88 -8.04 5.72
N LYS A 98 16.52 -7.36 6.82
CA LYS A 98 16.36 -7.97 8.15
C LYS A 98 15.37 -9.13 8.18
N ARG A 99 14.45 -9.16 7.23
CA ARG A 99 13.43 -10.21 7.04
C ARG A 99 13.84 -11.27 6.02
N GLY A 100 15.08 -11.24 5.55
CA GLY A 100 15.61 -12.17 4.56
C GLY A 100 15.16 -11.90 3.13
N GLY A 101 14.71 -10.67 2.85
CA GLY A 101 14.33 -10.26 1.49
C GLY A 101 15.55 -9.86 0.66
N GLU A 102 15.56 -10.28 -0.62
CA GLU A 102 16.51 -9.77 -1.60
C GLU A 102 16.10 -8.36 -2.01
N VAL A 103 17.08 -7.47 -2.20
CA VAL A 103 16.83 -6.06 -2.51
C VAL A 103 17.69 -5.60 -3.66
N ALA A 104 17.05 -4.89 -4.60
CA ALA A 104 17.74 -4.17 -5.65
C ALA A 104 17.40 -2.67 -5.57
N PHE A 105 18.37 -1.83 -5.81
CA PHE A 105 18.23 -0.38 -5.87
C PHE A 105 18.60 0.12 -7.26
N VAL A 106 17.64 0.74 -7.95
CA VAL A 106 17.86 1.33 -9.28
C VAL A 106 17.99 2.83 -9.09
N ASP A 107 19.24 3.33 -9.16
CA ASP A 107 19.63 4.71 -8.85
C ASP A 107 19.86 5.51 -10.13
N ALA A 108 18.80 6.06 -10.71
CA ALA A 108 18.88 6.89 -11.90
C ALA A 108 19.48 8.29 -11.65
N GLU A 109 19.55 8.74 -10.39
CA GLU A 109 20.14 10.02 -10.02
C GLU A 109 21.66 9.92 -9.73
N HIS A 110 22.20 8.70 -9.61
CA HIS A 110 23.59 8.42 -9.25
C HIS A 110 24.01 9.07 -7.91
N ALA A 111 23.08 9.16 -6.99
CA ALA A 111 23.21 9.94 -5.75
C ALA A 111 23.29 9.06 -4.48
N LEU A 112 23.24 7.73 -4.62
CA LEU A 112 23.32 6.82 -3.49
C LEU A 112 24.72 6.87 -2.85
N ASP A 113 24.79 7.23 -1.57
CA ASP A 113 26.00 7.11 -0.75
C ASP A 113 25.98 5.79 0.02
N PRO A 114 26.92 4.86 -0.29
CA PRO A 114 27.01 3.56 0.42
C PRO A 114 27.31 3.70 1.91
N THR A 115 28.07 4.74 2.31
CA THR A 115 28.37 4.99 3.71
C THR A 115 27.12 5.38 4.49
N TYR A 116 26.30 6.23 3.88
CA TYR A 116 25.03 6.65 4.44
C TYR A 116 24.02 5.48 4.50
N ALA A 117 23.93 4.69 3.43
CA ALA A 117 23.06 3.50 3.40
C ALA A 117 23.45 2.51 4.52
N ARG A 118 24.74 2.24 4.71
CA ARG A 118 25.24 1.39 5.80
C ARG A 118 24.90 1.95 7.18
N ALA A 119 25.01 3.26 7.38
CA ALA A 119 24.65 3.93 8.63
C ALA A 119 23.15 3.81 8.96
N LEU A 120 22.28 3.68 7.96
CA LEU A 120 20.85 3.43 8.10
C LEU A 120 20.51 1.94 8.33
N GLY A 121 21.53 1.06 8.33
CA GLY A 121 21.35 -0.36 8.58
C GLY A 121 21.19 -1.23 7.35
N VAL A 122 21.45 -0.69 6.16
CA VAL A 122 21.45 -1.47 4.92
C VAL A 122 22.69 -2.35 4.85
N ASN A 123 22.52 -3.63 4.57
CA ASN A 123 23.60 -4.54 4.21
C ASN A 123 23.96 -4.30 2.73
N ILE A 124 24.95 -3.44 2.51
CA ILE A 124 25.35 -3.04 1.16
C ILE A 124 26.07 -4.16 0.39
N GLU A 125 26.60 -5.16 1.08
CA GLU A 125 27.27 -6.30 0.45
C GLU A 125 26.28 -7.26 -0.25
N GLU A 126 25.03 -7.27 0.21
CA GLU A 126 23.94 -8.10 -0.35
C GLU A 126 22.95 -7.29 -1.18
N MET A 127 23.09 -5.97 -1.26
CA MET A 127 22.22 -5.12 -2.03
C MET A 127 22.68 -5.04 -3.49
N LEU A 128 21.80 -5.42 -4.42
CA LEU A 128 22.02 -5.16 -5.83
C LEU A 128 21.84 -3.69 -6.14
N ILE A 129 22.76 -3.10 -6.92
CA ILE A 129 22.64 -1.72 -7.38
C ILE A 129 22.78 -1.64 -8.89
N SER A 130 21.93 -0.85 -9.51
CA SER A 130 22.02 -0.48 -10.92
C SER A 130 21.92 1.03 -11.05
N GLN A 131 22.72 1.60 -11.95
CA GLN A 131 22.77 3.04 -12.22
C GLN A 131 22.56 3.28 -13.72
N PRO A 132 21.31 3.20 -14.18
CA PRO A 132 20.97 3.39 -15.60
C PRO A 132 21.13 4.84 -16.04
N ASP A 133 21.50 5.05 -17.31
CA ASP A 133 21.63 6.37 -17.90
C ASP A 133 20.29 6.97 -18.34
N THR A 134 19.26 6.13 -18.54
CA THR A 134 17.93 6.56 -19.00
C THR A 134 16.81 5.91 -18.20
N GLY A 135 15.64 6.56 -18.22
CA GLY A 135 14.44 6.03 -17.56
C GLY A 135 13.98 4.71 -18.18
N GLU A 136 14.11 4.54 -19.50
CA GLU A 136 13.76 3.31 -20.20
C GLU A 136 14.61 2.15 -19.70
N GLN A 137 15.94 2.33 -19.60
CA GLN A 137 16.83 1.32 -19.04
C GLN A 137 16.48 0.98 -17.58
N ALA A 138 16.12 1.99 -16.78
CA ALA A 138 15.69 1.77 -15.39
C ALA A 138 14.47 0.84 -15.31
N LEU A 139 13.49 1.05 -16.20
CA LEU A 139 12.28 0.23 -16.25
C LEU A 139 12.56 -1.20 -16.76
N GLU A 140 13.38 -1.34 -17.80
CA GLU A 140 13.79 -2.65 -18.33
C GLU A 140 14.55 -3.47 -17.28
N ILE A 141 15.48 -2.84 -16.55
CA ILE A 141 16.22 -3.49 -15.45
C ILE A 141 15.26 -3.90 -14.33
N THR A 142 14.32 -3.03 -13.97
CA THR A 142 13.32 -3.33 -12.93
C THR A 142 12.44 -4.50 -13.36
N GLU A 143 11.98 -4.54 -14.62
CA GLU A 143 11.19 -5.65 -15.17
C GLU A 143 11.96 -6.99 -15.12
N ALA A 144 13.26 -6.95 -15.38
CA ALA A 144 14.10 -8.16 -15.35
C ALA A 144 14.36 -8.70 -13.93
N LEU A 145 14.15 -7.87 -12.87
CA LEU A 145 14.37 -8.22 -11.48
C LEU A 145 13.08 -8.73 -10.78
N VAL A 146 11.91 -8.48 -11.36
CA VAL A 146 10.60 -8.85 -10.81
C VAL A 146 10.04 -10.09 -11.51
#